data_d8e9a37641c636c0f1d8b4819759c80f
#
_entry.id   d8e9a37641c636c0f1d8b4819759c80f
#
_cell.length_a   1.000
_cell.length_b   1.000
_cell.length_c   1.000
_cell.angle_alpha   90.00
_cell.angle_beta   90.00
_cell.angle_gamma   90.00
#
_symmetry.space_group_name_H-M   'P 1'
#
loop_
_entity.id
_entity.type
_entity.pdbx_description
1 polymer ?
#
loop_
_entity_poly.entity_id
_entity_poly.type
_entity_poly.pdbx_seq_one_letter_code
_entity_poly.pdbx_strand_id
1 'polypeptide(L)'
;MVHPILRMLNTPVDIYDRTYTYLFIIFLGNGATVFYNMISNILRALGDSRTPLYFLIFSSLLNVVLDVVFIVPFDMDVAGAAWATVLAQAISAALCIVFALKRFTILHLSAREWRFSAEAAWCHLKVGFPMGFQMSVMCIGQLAMQAAVNRIGTSAIAGYTAANKVDQLSVLVDNAVGIGIANYVAQNYGAGKMDRIKKGVWHCFLMLTAMNFAMGALLLLGQSFVVPMFVTNPTAEIMQYSKDYLFTVVPFYFFLGALLSLIHI
;
A
#
# COMPACT_ATOMS: atom_id res chain seq x y z
N MET A 1 12.62 -17.61 -10.10
CA MET A 1 12.16 -16.20 -10.13
C MET A 1 12.99 -15.28 -9.23
N VAL A 2 13.37 -15.67 -8.00
CA VAL A 2 14.11 -14.80 -7.07
C VAL A 2 15.51 -14.43 -7.55
N HIS A 3 16.29 -15.39 -8.06
CA HIS A 3 17.67 -15.16 -8.54
C HIS A 3 17.83 -14.02 -9.57
N PRO A 4 16.99 -13.90 -10.62
CA PRO A 4 17.11 -12.79 -11.56
C PRO A 4 16.90 -11.43 -10.89
N ILE A 5 15.95 -11.35 -9.94
CA ILE A 5 15.64 -10.11 -9.20
C ILE A 5 16.84 -9.68 -8.36
N LEU A 6 17.44 -10.61 -7.59
CA LEU A 6 18.62 -10.32 -6.76
C LEU A 6 19.84 -9.89 -7.58
N ARG A 7 20.02 -10.46 -8.76
CA ARG A 7 21.09 -10.05 -9.68
C ARG A 7 20.84 -8.66 -10.25
N MET A 8 19.60 -8.34 -10.62
CA MET A 8 19.25 -6.98 -11.08
C MET A 8 19.42 -5.92 -9.99
N LEU A 9 19.21 -6.29 -8.72
CA LEU A 9 19.39 -5.41 -7.57
C LEU A 9 20.84 -5.31 -7.11
N ASN A 10 21.80 -6.02 -7.77
CA ASN A 10 23.20 -6.09 -7.35
C ASN A 10 23.37 -6.39 -5.86
N THR A 11 22.61 -7.38 -5.35
CA THR A 11 22.61 -7.75 -3.94
C THR A 11 24.02 -8.25 -3.53
N PRO A 12 24.64 -7.67 -2.46
CA PRO A 12 25.94 -8.11 -1.96
C PRO A 12 25.97 -9.61 -1.61
N VAL A 13 27.12 -10.26 -1.82
CA VAL A 13 27.27 -11.72 -1.67
C VAL A 13 27.04 -12.17 -0.21
N ASP A 14 27.47 -11.34 0.75
CA ASP A 14 27.36 -11.59 2.19
C ASP A 14 25.91 -11.67 2.71
N ILE A 15 24.96 -11.01 2.07
CA ILE A 15 23.54 -11.04 2.43
C ILE A 15 22.67 -11.78 1.41
N TYR A 16 23.27 -12.32 0.33
CA TYR A 16 22.52 -12.90 -0.79
C TYR A 16 21.61 -14.05 -0.38
N ASP A 17 22.12 -15.02 0.38
CA ASP A 17 21.36 -16.20 0.78
C ASP A 17 20.23 -15.86 1.75
N ARG A 18 20.45 -14.92 2.66
CA ARG A 18 19.41 -14.43 3.57
C ARG A 18 18.30 -13.70 2.81
N THR A 19 18.68 -12.85 1.88
CA THR A 19 17.72 -12.10 1.04
C THR A 19 16.95 -13.05 0.11
N TYR A 20 17.63 -14.05 -0.44
CA TYR A 20 16.99 -15.09 -1.24
C TYR A 20 15.92 -15.84 -0.44
N THR A 21 16.27 -16.33 0.75
CA THR A 21 15.36 -17.07 1.63
C THR A 21 14.15 -16.23 2.00
N TYR A 22 14.38 -14.97 2.39
CA TYR A 22 13.30 -14.03 2.71
C TYR A 22 12.33 -13.84 1.54
N LEU A 23 12.84 -13.46 0.38
CA LEU A 23 12.02 -13.22 -0.80
C LEU A 23 11.30 -14.47 -1.28
N PHE A 24 11.96 -15.65 -1.22
CA PHE A 24 11.35 -16.91 -1.60
C PHE A 24 10.12 -17.23 -0.73
N ILE A 25 10.24 -17.10 0.60
CA ILE A 25 9.14 -17.33 1.54
C ILE A 25 8.01 -16.31 1.31
N ILE A 26 8.33 -15.02 1.14
CA ILE A 26 7.34 -13.98 0.86
C ILE A 26 6.59 -14.26 -0.46
N PHE A 27 7.29 -14.64 -1.53
CA PHE A 27 6.65 -14.98 -2.80
C PHE A 27 5.77 -16.22 -2.68
N LEU A 28 6.18 -17.22 -1.91
CA LEU A 28 5.37 -18.40 -1.63
C LEU A 28 4.09 -18.01 -0.88
N GLY A 29 4.21 -17.08 0.09
CA GLY A 29 3.11 -16.60 0.90
C GLY A 29 2.23 -15.53 0.24
N ASN A 30 2.61 -15.03 -0.95
CA ASN A 30 1.87 -13.93 -1.61
C ASN A 30 0.40 -14.29 -1.90
N GLY A 31 0.10 -15.58 -2.10
CA GLY A 31 -1.26 -16.09 -2.22
C GLY A 31 -2.14 -15.70 -1.01
N ALA A 32 -1.63 -15.84 0.21
CA ALA A 32 -2.37 -15.48 1.43
C ALA A 32 -2.69 -13.97 1.46
N THR A 33 -1.75 -13.13 1.07
CA THR A 33 -1.95 -11.67 0.98
C THR A 33 -2.99 -11.33 -0.08
N VAL A 34 -2.96 -11.97 -1.24
CA VAL A 34 -3.95 -11.78 -2.31
C VAL A 34 -5.35 -12.18 -1.82
N PHE A 35 -5.50 -13.33 -1.18
CA PHE A 35 -6.79 -13.77 -0.62
C PHE A 35 -7.30 -12.82 0.46
N TYR A 36 -6.43 -12.37 1.37
CA TYR A 36 -6.81 -11.39 2.37
C TYR A 36 -7.33 -10.08 1.75
N ASN A 37 -6.59 -9.54 0.77
CA ASN A 37 -7.00 -8.32 0.08
C ASN A 37 -8.30 -8.51 -0.71
N MET A 38 -8.47 -9.64 -1.36
CA MET A 38 -9.70 -9.97 -2.10
C MET A 38 -10.92 -9.98 -1.17
N ILE A 39 -10.87 -10.74 -0.07
CA ILE A 39 -12.01 -10.81 0.86
C ILE A 39 -12.27 -9.47 1.55
N SER A 40 -11.22 -8.71 1.87
CA SER A 40 -11.34 -7.37 2.43
C SER A 40 -12.06 -6.41 1.47
N ASN A 41 -11.76 -6.48 0.18
CA ASN A 41 -12.44 -5.68 -0.84
C ASN A 41 -13.90 -6.11 -1.02
N ILE A 42 -14.20 -7.40 -0.98
CA ILE A 42 -15.57 -7.93 -1.02
C ILE A 42 -16.37 -7.41 0.18
N LEU A 43 -15.83 -7.47 1.39
CA LEU A 43 -16.51 -6.95 2.60
C LEU A 43 -16.78 -5.46 2.51
N ARG A 44 -15.81 -4.66 2.02
CA ARG A 44 -16.02 -3.22 1.77
C ARG A 44 -17.11 -2.98 0.74
N ALA A 45 -17.15 -3.76 -0.33
CA ALA A 45 -18.20 -3.68 -1.34
C ALA A 45 -19.60 -3.99 -0.77
N LEU A 46 -19.67 -4.90 0.21
CA LEU A 46 -20.90 -5.23 0.96
C LEU A 46 -21.26 -4.17 2.04
N GLY A 47 -20.46 -3.12 2.18
CA GLY A 47 -20.68 -2.02 3.13
C GLY A 47 -20.03 -2.22 4.50
N ASP A 48 -19.28 -3.30 4.71
CA ASP A 48 -18.55 -3.56 5.95
C ASP A 48 -17.08 -3.19 5.82
N SER A 49 -16.76 -1.95 6.17
CA SER A 49 -15.37 -1.46 6.20
C SER A 49 -14.66 -1.72 7.52
N ARG A 50 -15.41 -2.05 8.59
CA ARG A 50 -14.85 -2.22 9.94
C ARG A 50 -14.21 -3.59 10.13
N THR A 51 -14.85 -4.62 9.64
CA THR A 51 -14.35 -6.00 9.77
C THR A 51 -12.96 -6.19 9.16
N PRO A 52 -12.65 -5.74 7.92
CA PRO A 52 -11.30 -5.79 7.39
C PRO A 52 -10.27 -5.07 8.25
N LEU A 53 -10.64 -3.94 8.86
CA LEU A 53 -9.75 -3.20 9.75
C LEU A 53 -9.41 -4.01 11.01
N TYR A 54 -10.39 -4.66 11.63
CA TYR A 54 -10.13 -5.50 12.81
C TYR A 54 -9.20 -6.67 12.49
N PHE A 55 -9.39 -7.32 11.36
CA PHE A 55 -8.49 -8.39 10.92
C PHE A 55 -7.10 -7.88 10.52
N LEU A 56 -6.97 -6.65 10.01
CA LEU A 56 -5.68 -6.02 9.75
C LEU A 56 -4.92 -5.76 11.07
N ILE A 57 -5.60 -5.20 12.08
CA ILE A 57 -5.01 -4.98 13.41
C ILE A 57 -4.60 -6.33 14.02
N PHE A 58 -5.47 -7.33 13.97
CA PHE A 58 -5.16 -8.68 14.45
C PHE A 58 -3.95 -9.27 13.74
N SER A 59 -3.88 -9.17 12.40
CA SER A 59 -2.73 -9.63 11.60
C SER A 59 -1.44 -8.95 12.01
N SER A 60 -1.47 -7.64 12.22
CA SER A 60 -0.28 -6.88 12.63
C SER A 60 0.21 -7.27 14.02
N LEU A 61 -0.69 -7.43 14.97
CA LEU A 61 -0.33 -7.88 16.32
C LEU A 61 0.20 -9.31 16.32
N LEU A 62 -0.46 -10.20 15.57
CA LEU A 62 -0.03 -11.59 15.42
C LEU A 62 1.34 -11.68 14.75
N ASN A 63 1.60 -10.83 13.74
CA ASN A 63 2.90 -10.77 13.08
C ASN A 63 4.00 -10.41 14.08
N VAL A 64 3.82 -9.36 14.89
CA VAL A 64 4.80 -8.96 15.92
C VAL A 64 5.07 -10.10 16.93
N VAL A 65 4.02 -10.79 17.36
CA VAL A 65 4.18 -11.95 18.28
C VAL A 65 4.96 -13.08 17.60
N LEU A 66 4.62 -13.43 16.37
CA LEU A 66 5.29 -14.48 15.62
C LEU A 66 6.73 -14.10 15.28
N ASP A 67 7.03 -12.83 14.98
CA ASP A 67 8.39 -12.35 14.78
C ASP A 67 9.26 -12.61 16.00
N VAL A 68 8.78 -12.23 17.19
CA VAL A 68 9.49 -12.48 18.45
C VAL A 68 9.68 -13.98 18.70
N VAL A 69 8.64 -14.79 18.48
CA VAL A 69 8.67 -16.24 18.68
C VAL A 69 9.64 -16.92 17.71
N PHE A 70 9.64 -16.57 16.43
CA PHE A 70 10.49 -17.25 15.47
C PHE A 70 11.94 -16.79 15.50
N ILE A 71 12.19 -15.52 15.83
CA ILE A 71 13.56 -14.99 15.87
C ILE A 71 14.24 -15.34 17.17
N VAL A 72 13.58 -15.17 18.34
CA VAL A 72 14.25 -15.31 19.63
C VAL A 72 14.37 -16.77 20.09
N PRO A 73 13.28 -17.57 20.30
CA PRO A 73 13.43 -18.95 20.76
C PRO A 73 13.77 -19.95 19.68
N PHE A 74 13.36 -19.71 18.41
CA PHE A 74 13.62 -20.64 17.31
C PHE A 74 14.88 -20.30 16.49
N ASP A 75 15.50 -19.15 16.73
CA ASP A 75 16.74 -18.69 16.06
C ASP A 75 16.65 -18.74 14.50
N MET A 76 15.46 -18.43 13.96
CA MET A 76 15.21 -18.54 12.53
C MET A 76 15.72 -17.35 11.71
N ASP A 77 16.34 -16.34 12.36
CA ASP A 77 16.89 -15.15 11.72
C ASP A 77 15.86 -14.51 10.73
N VAL A 78 16.30 -14.13 9.55
CA VAL A 78 15.47 -13.49 8.49
C VAL A 78 14.34 -14.39 7.98
N ALA A 79 14.54 -15.72 7.97
CA ALA A 79 13.49 -16.66 7.60
C ALA A 79 12.30 -16.63 8.57
N GLY A 80 12.59 -16.43 9.89
CA GLY A 80 11.55 -16.28 10.91
C GLY A 80 10.62 -15.11 10.64
N ALA A 81 11.19 -13.94 10.34
CA ALA A 81 10.41 -12.74 9.98
C ALA A 81 9.54 -12.96 8.71
N ALA A 82 10.08 -13.64 7.71
CA ALA A 82 9.31 -13.95 6.50
C ALA A 82 8.13 -14.91 6.81
N TRP A 83 8.35 -15.97 7.56
CA TRP A 83 7.30 -16.91 7.97
C TRP A 83 6.27 -16.26 8.88
N ALA A 84 6.69 -15.42 9.83
CA ALA A 84 5.76 -14.67 10.69
C ALA A 84 4.79 -13.82 9.87
N THR A 85 5.31 -13.11 8.86
CA THR A 85 4.49 -12.30 7.95
C THR A 85 3.49 -13.16 7.16
N VAL A 86 3.96 -14.24 6.54
CA VAL A 86 3.11 -15.14 5.73
C VAL A 86 2.04 -15.81 6.59
N LEU A 87 2.40 -16.33 7.76
CA LEU A 87 1.45 -17.01 8.65
C LEU A 87 0.44 -16.03 9.25
N ALA A 88 0.85 -14.84 9.67
CA ALA A 88 -0.07 -13.82 10.16
C ALA A 88 -1.11 -13.45 9.09
N GLN A 89 -0.69 -13.26 7.84
CA GLN A 89 -1.58 -13.00 6.71
C GLN A 89 -2.49 -14.19 6.39
N ALA A 90 -1.95 -15.41 6.38
CA ALA A 90 -2.74 -16.61 6.08
C ALA A 90 -3.82 -16.86 7.13
N ILE A 91 -3.47 -16.77 8.41
CA ILE A 91 -4.41 -16.92 9.53
C ILE A 91 -5.49 -15.83 9.45
N SER A 92 -5.09 -14.58 9.23
CA SER A 92 -6.04 -13.47 9.13
C SER A 92 -6.96 -13.60 7.93
N ALA A 93 -6.44 -14.05 6.77
CA ALA A 93 -7.24 -14.35 5.59
C ALA A 93 -8.28 -15.44 5.89
N ALA A 94 -7.84 -16.54 6.49
CA ALA A 94 -8.74 -17.66 6.84
C ALA A 94 -9.84 -17.23 7.81
N LEU A 95 -9.49 -16.51 8.88
CA LEU A 95 -10.45 -15.99 9.85
C LEU A 95 -11.42 -14.98 9.22
N CYS A 96 -10.92 -14.09 8.37
CA CYS A 96 -11.73 -13.12 7.65
C CYS A 96 -12.72 -13.80 6.69
N ILE A 97 -12.28 -14.84 5.97
CA ILE A 97 -13.16 -15.65 5.09
C ILE A 97 -14.25 -16.36 5.90
N VAL A 98 -13.88 -17.04 6.99
CA VAL A 98 -14.85 -17.72 7.86
C VAL A 98 -15.88 -16.74 8.43
N PHE A 99 -15.44 -15.58 8.88
CA PHE A 99 -16.33 -14.52 9.35
C PHE A 99 -17.25 -14.02 8.24
N ALA A 100 -16.71 -13.73 7.06
CA ALA A 100 -17.48 -13.25 5.91
C ALA A 100 -18.56 -14.25 5.49
N LEU A 101 -18.21 -15.52 5.39
CA LEU A 101 -19.17 -16.58 5.10
C LEU A 101 -20.29 -16.69 6.16
N LYS A 102 -19.95 -16.61 7.45
CA LYS A 102 -20.95 -16.67 8.52
C LYS A 102 -21.88 -15.43 8.55
N ARG A 103 -21.38 -14.27 8.17
CA ARG A 103 -22.11 -12.99 8.27
C ARG A 103 -22.95 -12.67 7.04
N PHE A 104 -22.47 -13.05 5.86
CA PHE A 104 -23.08 -12.69 4.59
C PHE A 104 -23.51 -13.93 3.81
N THR A 105 -24.82 -14.19 3.81
CA THR A 105 -25.41 -15.35 3.10
C THR A 105 -25.18 -15.31 1.60
N ILE A 106 -25.01 -14.10 1.01
CA ILE A 106 -24.72 -13.90 -0.41
C ILE A 106 -23.37 -14.51 -0.82
N LEU A 107 -22.45 -14.76 0.11
CA LEU A 107 -21.17 -15.40 -0.14
C LEU A 107 -21.21 -16.93 -0.12
N HIS A 108 -22.37 -17.52 0.20
CA HIS A 108 -22.57 -18.97 0.13
C HIS A 108 -22.81 -19.39 -1.31
N LEU A 109 -21.72 -19.68 -2.01
CA LEU A 109 -21.77 -20.10 -3.40
C LEU A 109 -22.19 -21.57 -3.49
N SER A 110 -23.17 -21.86 -4.34
CA SER A 110 -23.52 -23.23 -4.69
C SER A 110 -22.47 -23.84 -5.63
N ALA A 111 -22.38 -25.18 -5.68
CA ALA A 111 -21.43 -25.86 -6.57
C ALA A 111 -21.62 -25.49 -8.06
N ARG A 112 -22.81 -25.03 -8.44
CA ARG A 112 -23.10 -24.54 -9.80
C ARG A 112 -22.49 -23.18 -10.10
N GLU A 113 -22.28 -22.35 -9.09
CA GLU A 113 -21.76 -20.98 -9.20
C GLU A 113 -20.22 -20.96 -9.24
N TRP A 114 -19.57 -22.05 -8.85
CA TRP A 114 -18.13 -22.28 -9.01
C TRP A 114 -17.76 -22.62 -10.47
N ARG A 115 -18.23 -21.80 -11.40
CA ARG A 115 -17.88 -21.95 -12.82
C ARG A 115 -17.02 -20.80 -13.28
N PHE A 116 -15.94 -21.12 -13.97
CA PHE A 116 -15.15 -20.08 -14.62
C PHE A 116 -15.97 -19.41 -15.73
N SER A 117 -16.15 -18.12 -15.65
CA SER A 117 -16.76 -17.28 -16.69
C SER A 117 -15.68 -16.42 -17.34
N ALA A 118 -15.40 -16.66 -18.61
CA ALA A 118 -14.44 -15.86 -19.37
C ALA A 118 -14.87 -14.39 -19.46
N GLU A 119 -16.18 -14.13 -19.52
CA GLU A 119 -16.73 -12.77 -19.55
C GLU A 119 -16.48 -12.04 -18.23
N ALA A 120 -16.76 -12.68 -17.08
CA ALA A 120 -16.48 -12.12 -15.78
C ALA A 120 -14.96 -11.90 -15.57
N ALA A 121 -14.13 -12.85 -15.96
CA ALA A 121 -12.68 -12.72 -15.92
C ALA A 121 -12.19 -11.53 -16.77
N TRP A 122 -12.75 -11.38 -17.97
CA TRP A 122 -12.42 -10.25 -18.86
C TRP A 122 -12.81 -8.89 -18.26
N CYS A 123 -13.98 -8.79 -17.62
CA CYS A 123 -14.40 -7.58 -16.91
C CYS A 123 -13.40 -7.18 -15.82
N HIS A 124 -12.91 -8.14 -15.03
CA HIS A 124 -11.91 -7.88 -14.00
C HIS A 124 -10.55 -7.50 -14.59
N LEU A 125 -10.10 -8.18 -15.64
CA LEU A 125 -8.83 -7.88 -16.32
C LEU A 125 -8.85 -6.50 -16.98
N LYS A 126 -9.97 -6.11 -17.60
CA LYS A 126 -10.14 -4.80 -18.24
C LYS A 126 -9.93 -3.63 -17.26
N VAL A 127 -10.26 -3.81 -15.97
CA VAL A 127 -10.04 -2.81 -14.93
C VAL A 127 -8.69 -3.03 -14.23
N GLY A 128 -8.37 -4.26 -13.87
CA GLY A 128 -7.18 -4.59 -13.10
C GLY A 128 -5.87 -4.41 -13.86
N PHE A 129 -5.85 -4.72 -15.17
CA PHE A 129 -4.63 -4.61 -15.96
C PHE A 129 -4.12 -3.16 -16.11
N PRO A 130 -4.96 -2.17 -16.47
CA PRO A 130 -4.53 -0.77 -16.49
C PRO A 130 -4.05 -0.25 -15.14
N MET A 131 -4.71 -0.63 -14.04
CA MET A 131 -4.29 -0.26 -12.68
C MET A 131 -2.92 -0.89 -12.32
N GLY A 132 -2.71 -2.16 -12.66
CA GLY A 132 -1.41 -2.83 -12.46
C GLY A 132 -0.30 -2.19 -13.29
N PHE A 133 -0.58 -1.84 -14.53
CA PHE A 133 0.36 -1.13 -15.41
C PHE A 133 0.71 0.26 -14.86
N GLN A 134 -0.29 1.02 -14.41
CA GLN A 134 -0.09 2.31 -13.76
C GLN A 134 0.83 2.21 -12.54
N MET A 135 0.59 1.24 -11.64
CA MET A 135 1.44 1.01 -10.48
C MET A 135 2.88 0.67 -10.89
N SER A 136 3.05 -0.12 -11.94
CA SER A 136 4.37 -0.46 -12.47
C SER A 136 5.12 0.77 -12.99
N VAL A 137 4.44 1.66 -13.71
CA VAL A 137 5.03 2.91 -14.19
C VAL A 137 5.44 3.81 -13.03
N MET A 138 4.60 3.91 -11.99
CA MET A 138 4.93 4.68 -10.78
C MET A 138 6.17 4.11 -10.08
N CYS A 139 6.27 2.78 -9.93
CA CYS A 139 7.45 2.13 -9.34
C CYS A 139 8.72 2.40 -10.17
N ILE A 140 8.64 2.34 -11.50
CA ILE A 140 9.78 2.67 -12.39
C ILE A 140 10.20 4.14 -12.19
N GLY A 141 9.23 5.05 -12.08
CA GLY A 141 9.50 6.47 -11.80
C GLY A 141 10.23 6.67 -10.46
N GLN A 142 9.79 5.98 -9.41
CA GLN A 142 10.45 6.03 -8.10
C GLN A 142 11.89 5.46 -8.16
N LEU A 143 12.10 4.36 -8.86
CA LEU A 143 13.44 3.78 -9.06
C LEU A 143 14.36 4.73 -9.84
N ALA A 144 13.86 5.38 -10.89
CA ALA A 144 14.60 6.36 -11.65
C ALA A 144 14.99 7.58 -10.81
N MET A 145 14.06 8.08 -9.98
CA MET A 145 14.35 9.17 -9.03
C MET A 145 15.42 8.75 -8.03
N GLN A 146 15.30 7.57 -7.43
CA GLN A 146 16.30 7.03 -6.50
C GLN A 146 17.67 6.92 -7.16
N ALA A 147 17.73 6.44 -8.41
CA ALA A 147 18.97 6.34 -9.16
C ALA A 147 19.61 7.72 -9.46
N ALA A 148 18.79 8.73 -9.73
CA ALA A 148 19.26 10.09 -9.91
C ALA A 148 19.83 10.68 -8.61
N VAL A 149 19.11 10.52 -7.49
CA VAL A 149 19.56 10.99 -6.17
C VAL A 149 20.85 10.30 -5.73
N ASN A 150 21.01 9.02 -6.02
CA ASN A 150 22.23 8.26 -5.70
C ASN A 150 23.50 8.80 -6.38
N ARG A 151 23.36 9.54 -7.50
CA ARG A 151 24.49 10.17 -8.21
C ARG A 151 24.94 11.49 -7.57
N ILE A 152 24.11 12.12 -6.74
CA ILE A 152 24.40 13.41 -6.11
C ILE A 152 25.33 13.22 -4.91
N GLY A 153 25.11 12.17 -4.10
CA GLY A 153 25.94 11.85 -2.93
C GLY A 153 25.15 11.42 -1.70
N THR A 154 25.88 11.04 -0.66
CA THR A 154 25.30 10.44 0.56
C THR A 154 24.39 11.39 1.32
N SER A 155 24.72 12.68 1.39
CA SER A 155 23.87 13.69 2.04
C SER A 155 22.53 13.86 1.31
N ALA A 156 22.54 13.84 -0.02
CA ALA A 156 21.33 13.91 -0.83
C ALA A 156 20.46 12.66 -0.66
N ILE A 157 21.08 11.47 -0.62
CA ILE A 157 20.36 10.20 -0.37
C ILE A 157 19.67 10.24 0.99
N ALA A 158 20.37 10.66 2.04
CA ALA A 158 19.81 10.74 3.39
C ALA A 158 18.65 11.76 3.45
N GLY A 159 18.84 12.95 2.86
CA GLY A 159 17.83 14.00 2.82
C GLY A 159 16.58 13.59 2.03
N TYR A 160 16.76 13.03 0.84
CA TYR A 160 15.68 12.51 0.01
C TYR A 160 14.92 11.38 0.72
N THR A 161 15.64 10.43 1.32
CA THR A 161 15.00 9.27 2.00
C THR A 161 14.16 9.72 3.18
N ALA A 162 14.65 10.68 3.98
CA ALA A 162 13.88 11.22 5.09
C ALA A 162 12.63 11.97 4.60
N ALA A 163 12.78 12.86 3.63
CA ALA A 163 11.68 13.61 3.06
C ALA A 163 10.64 12.69 2.39
N ASN A 164 11.08 11.66 1.67
CA ASN A 164 10.19 10.67 1.03
C ASN A 164 9.38 9.87 2.04
N LYS A 165 9.95 9.51 3.21
CA LYS A 165 9.17 8.85 4.28
C LYS A 165 8.06 9.74 4.82
N VAL A 166 8.30 11.04 4.93
CA VAL A 166 7.31 12.02 5.34
C VAL A 166 6.24 12.20 4.27
N ASP A 167 6.64 12.27 3.00
CA ASP A 167 5.76 12.36 1.83
C ASP A 167 4.82 11.14 1.73
N GLN A 168 5.33 9.93 1.99
CA GLN A 168 4.52 8.71 1.99
C GLN A 168 3.34 8.75 2.96
N LEU A 169 3.39 9.52 4.05
CA LEU A 169 2.24 9.69 4.95
C LEU A 169 1.08 10.40 4.25
N SER A 170 1.37 11.41 3.40
CA SER A 170 0.35 12.10 2.61
C SER A 170 -0.26 11.16 1.57
N VAL A 171 0.57 10.41 0.86
CA VAL A 171 0.13 9.42 -0.14
C VAL A 171 -0.75 8.34 0.48
N LEU A 172 -0.47 7.93 1.72
CA LEU A 172 -1.27 6.93 2.44
C LEU A 172 -2.69 7.44 2.73
N VAL A 173 -2.82 8.70 3.13
CA VAL A 173 -4.11 9.36 3.36
C VAL A 173 -4.90 9.46 2.06
N ASP A 174 -4.27 9.90 0.97
CA ASP A 174 -4.90 10.00 -0.34
C ASP A 174 -5.39 8.65 -0.86
N ASN A 175 -4.59 7.59 -0.72
CA ASN A 175 -4.99 6.23 -1.07
C ASN A 175 -6.18 5.73 -0.24
N ALA A 176 -6.23 6.04 1.05
CA ALA A 176 -7.35 5.64 1.90
C ALA A 176 -8.66 6.30 1.46
N VAL A 177 -8.62 7.59 1.12
CA VAL A 177 -9.79 8.31 0.58
C VAL A 177 -10.15 7.79 -0.82
N GLY A 178 -9.16 7.49 -1.67
CA GLY A 178 -9.36 6.89 -2.99
C GLY A 178 -10.13 5.56 -2.92
N ILE A 179 -9.76 4.67 -2.00
CA ILE A 179 -10.51 3.43 -1.75
C ILE A 179 -11.93 3.73 -1.26
N GLY A 180 -12.10 4.72 -0.41
CA GLY A 180 -13.42 5.12 0.10
C GLY A 180 -14.34 5.60 -1.01
N ILE A 181 -13.86 6.49 -1.89
CA ILE A 181 -14.66 7.01 -3.00
C ILE A 181 -14.97 5.93 -4.05
N ALA A 182 -14.04 5.03 -4.34
CA ALA A 182 -14.28 3.92 -5.26
C ALA A 182 -15.44 3.03 -4.78
N ASN A 183 -15.47 2.67 -3.48
CA ASN A 183 -16.58 1.92 -2.91
C ASN A 183 -17.91 2.69 -2.94
N TYR A 184 -17.88 4.00 -2.63
CA TYR A 184 -19.06 4.85 -2.71
C TYR A 184 -19.63 4.92 -4.12
N VAL A 185 -18.77 5.13 -5.11
CA VAL A 185 -19.15 5.18 -6.54
C VAL A 185 -19.72 3.84 -6.98
N ALA A 186 -19.04 2.73 -6.68
CA ALA A 186 -19.49 1.40 -7.07
C ALA A 186 -20.89 1.06 -6.51
N GLN A 187 -21.15 1.35 -5.23
CA GLN A 187 -22.45 1.11 -4.60
C GLN A 187 -23.55 1.99 -5.20
N ASN A 188 -23.28 3.27 -5.44
CA ASN A 188 -24.29 4.16 -6.03
C ASN A 188 -24.52 3.88 -7.53
N TYR A 189 -23.48 3.42 -8.24
CA TYR A 189 -23.60 2.97 -9.64
C TYR A 189 -24.49 1.73 -9.73
N GLY A 190 -24.24 0.72 -8.90
CA GLY A 190 -25.09 -0.48 -8.82
C GLY A 190 -26.55 -0.18 -8.43
N ALA A 191 -26.77 0.92 -7.68
CA ALA A 191 -28.11 1.41 -7.31
C ALA A 191 -28.75 2.36 -8.36
N GLY A 192 -28.07 2.65 -9.47
CA GLY A 192 -28.54 3.57 -10.52
C GLY A 192 -28.59 5.05 -10.11
N LYS A 193 -27.91 5.45 -9.02
CA LYS A 193 -28.00 6.80 -8.42
C LYS A 193 -26.88 7.73 -8.93
N MET A 194 -26.90 8.05 -10.22
CA MET A 194 -25.85 8.87 -10.87
C MET A 194 -25.68 10.27 -10.27
N ASP A 195 -26.76 10.91 -9.81
CA ASP A 195 -26.67 12.24 -9.19
C ASP A 195 -25.90 12.20 -7.85
N ARG A 196 -26.02 11.10 -7.10
CA ARG A 196 -25.21 10.90 -5.88
C ARG A 196 -23.74 10.73 -6.19
N ILE A 197 -23.41 10.00 -7.28
CA ILE A 197 -22.03 9.82 -7.72
C ILE A 197 -21.41 11.19 -8.01
N LYS A 198 -22.05 12.01 -8.86
CA LYS A 198 -21.53 13.34 -9.21
C LYS A 198 -21.29 14.22 -7.98
N LYS A 199 -22.28 14.29 -7.07
CA LYS A 199 -22.15 15.05 -5.83
C LYS A 199 -21.05 14.49 -4.92
N GLY A 200 -20.99 13.17 -4.75
CA GLY A 200 -20.00 12.50 -3.90
C GLY A 200 -18.57 12.70 -4.40
N VAL A 201 -18.35 12.56 -5.70
CA VAL A 201 -17.05 12.82 -6.34
C VAL A 201 -16.60 14.26 -6.10
N TRP A 202 -17.51 15.23 -6.32
CA TRP A 202 -17.20 16.64 -6.08
C TRP A 202 -16.84 16.95 -4.62
N HIS A 203 -17.62 16.41 -3.66
CA HIS A 203 -17.31 16.58 -2.24
C HIS A 203 -15.99 15.90 -1.85
N CYS A 204 -15.72 14.71 -2.39
CA CYS A 204 -14.47 14.00 -2.17
C CYS A 204 -13.27 14.79 -2.71
N PHE A 205 -13.40 15.35 -3.92
CA PHE A 205 -12.37 16.22 -4.51
C PHE A 205 -12.07 17.45 -3.62
N LEU A 206 -13.11 18.14 -3.14
CA LEU A 206 -12.94 19.28 -2.24
C LEU A 206 -12.28 18.87 -0.91
N MET A 207 -12.70 17.74 -0.35
CA MET A 207 -12.14 17.20 0.89
C MET A 207 -10.66 16.83 0.70
N LEU A 208 -10.30 16.11 -0.35
CA LEU A 208 -8.90 15.77 -0.67
C LEU A 208 -8.06 17.02 -0.89
N THR A 209 -8.58 18.00 -1.62
CA THR A 209 -7.89 19.28 -1.83
C THR A 209 -7.60 19.98 -0.50
N ALA A 210 -8.60 20.07 0.39
CA ALA A 210 -8.42 20.68 1.71
C ALA A 210 -7.43 19.89 2.58
N MET A 211 -7.51 18.56 2.57
CA MET A 211 -6.59 17.69 3.32
C MET A 211 -5.15 17.82 2.80
N ASN A 212 -4.96 17.81 1.49
CA ASN A 212 -3.64 17.95 0.88
C ASN A 212 -3.03 19.33 1.14
N PHE A 213 -3.86 20.37 1.12
CA PHE A 213 -3.40 21.71 1.48
C PHE A 213 -3.00 21.80 2.96
N ALA A 214 -3.81 21.24 3.86
CA ALA A 214 -3.51 21.20 5.29
C ALA A 214 -2.25 20.35 5.58
N MET A 215 -2.13 19.17 4.95
CA MET A 215 -0.96 18.32 5.09
C MET A 215 0.29 18.99 4.52
N GLY A 216 0.21 19.58 3.33
CA GLY A 216 1.30 20.31 2.73
C GLY A 216 1.78 21.48 3.60
N ALA A 217 0.87 22.26 4.14
CA ALA A 217 1.19 23.33 5.10
C ALA A 217 1.87 22.78 6.38
N LEU A 218 1.33 21.70 6.94
CA LEU A 218 1.91 21.02 8.10
C LEU A 218 3.34 20.53 7.82
N LEU A 219 3.59 19.93 6.65
CA LEU A 219 4.89 19.43 6.26
C LEU A 219 5.89 20.55 6.01
N LEU A 220 5.51 21.61 5.31
CA LEU A 220 6.39 22.75 5.05
C LEU A 220 6.74 23.53 6.31
N LEU A 221 5.79 23.72 7.23
CA LEU A 221 6.02 24.39 8.49
C LEU A 221 6.73 23.49 9.52
N GLY A 222 6.40 22.21 9.53
CA GLY A 222 6.91 21.23 10.49
C GLY A 222 8.19 20.49 10.05
N GLN A 223 8.71 20.72 8.84
CA GLN A 223 9.84 19.98 8.28
C GLN A 223 11.08 19.98 9.18
N SER A 224 11.36 21.11 9.83
CA SER A 224 12.50 21.26 10.74
C SER A 224 12.41 20.36 11.99
N PHE A 225 11.20 19.93 12.32
CA PHE A 225 10.96 19.02 13.45
C PHE A 225 10.79 17.56 12.97
N VAL A 226 10.04 17.36 11.89
CA VAL A 226 9.66 16.01 11.43
C VAL A 226 10.81 15.30 10.71
N VAL A 227 11.56 16.00 9.84
CA VAL A 227 12.66 15.39 9.08
C VAL A 227 13.76 14.81 9.98
N PRO A 228 14.20 15.51 11.07
CA PRO A 228 15.21 14.97 11.98
C PRO A 228 14.80 13.67 12.67
N MET A 229 13.50 13.37 12.78
CA MET A 229 13.03 12.11 13.37
C MET A 229 13.40 10.88 12.53
N PHE A 230 13.69 11.08 11.23
CA PHE A 230 14.04 10.02 10.28
C PHE A 230 15.53 9.96 9.93
N VAL A 231 16.35 10.82 10.53
CA VAL A 231 17.80 10.88 10.28
C VAL A 231 18.56 10.85 11.61
N THR A 232 19.50 9.91 11.73
CA THR A 232 20.26 9.72 12.97
C THR A 232 21.17 10.93 13.30
N ASN A 233 21.77 11.57 12.29
CA ASN A 233 22.62 12.74 12.42
C ASN A 233 22.27 13.79 11.39
N PRO A 234 21.26 14.66 11.64
CA PRO A 234 20.81 15.66 10.68
C PRO A 234 21.87 16.79 10.52
N THR A 235 22.63 16.71 9.43
CA THR A 235 23.53 17.81 9.04
C THR A 235 22.74 18.91 8.33
N ALA A 236 23.30 20.13 8.30
CA ALA A 236 22.66 21.25 7.59
C ALA A 236 22.44 20.94 6.11
N GLU A 237 23.36 20.21 5.48
CA GLU A 237 23.29 19.79 4.09
C GLU A 237 22.13 18.80 3.85
N ILE A 238 21.98 17.78 4.71
CA ILE A 238 20.88 16.82 4.66
C ILE A 238 19.54 17.52 4.82
N MET A 239 19.44 18.44 5.76
CA MET A 239 18.24 19.23 5.98
C MET A 239 17.90 20.11 4.78
N GLN A 240 18.92 20.66 4.11
CA GLN A 240 18.70 21.45 2.90
C GLN A 240 18.14 20.61 1.75
N TYR A 241 18.72 19.42 1.47
CA TYR A 241 18.18 18.51 0.45
C TYR A 241 16.73 18.07 0.75
N SER A 242 16.43 17.77 2.00
CA SER A 242 15.06 17.44 2.43
C SER A 242 14.09 18.59 2.20
N LYS A 243 14.53 19.80 2.54
CA LYS A 243 13.76 21.03 2.35
C LYS A 243 13.48 21.29 0.88
N ASP A 244 14.50 21.23 0.05
CA ASP A 244 14.40 21.49 -1.40
C ASP A 244 13.44 20.48 -2.06
N TYR A 245 13.51 19.19 -1.66
CA TYR A 245 12.58 18.17 -2.11
C TYR A 245 11.13 18.50 -1.70
N LEU A 246 10.87 18.77 -0.42
CA LEU A 246 9.53 19.05 0.08
C LEU A 246 8.94 20.32 -0.54
N PHE A 247 9.73 21.39 -0.66
CA PHE A 247 9.27 22.62 -1.31
C PHE A 247 8.97 22.43 -2.80
N THR A 248 9.62 21.47 -3.45
CA THR A 248 9.36 21.13 -4.85
C THR A 248 8.11 20.26 -5.00
N VAL A 249 7.92 19.26 -4.14
CA VAL A 249 6.88 18.23 -4.31
C VAL A 249 5.52 18.65 -3.70
N VAL A 250 5.54 19.27 -2.52
CA VAL A 250 4.30 19.64 -1.80
C VAL A 250 3.33 20.50 -2.61
N PRO A 251 3.74 21.50 -3.40
CA PRO A 251 2.80 22.25 -4.24
C PRO A 251 2.03 21.39 -5.25
N PHE A 252 2.58 20.23 -5.63
CA PHE A 252 1.96 19.31 -6.57
C PHE A 252 0.99 18.31 -5.91
N TYR A 253 0.87 18.27 -4.59
CA TYR A 253 -0.10 17.41 -3.89
C TYR A 253 -1.53 17.65 -4.35
N PHE A 254 -1.86 18.89 -4.71
CA PHE A 254 -3.15 19.21 -5.28
C PHE A 254 -3.46 18.36 -6.53
N PHE A 255 -2.48 18.27 -7.44
CA PHE A 255 -2.62 17.45 -8.67
C PHE A 255 -2.66 15.97 -8.36
N LEU A 256 -1.90 15.51 -7.36
CA LEU A 256 -1.91 14.11 -6.93
C LEU A 256 -3.27 13.73 -6.36
N GLY A 257 -3.84 14.53 -5.48
CA GLY A 257 -5.18 14.30 -4.91
C GLY A 257 -6.27 14.31 -5.98
N ALA A 258 -6.21 15.26 -6.93
CA ALA A 258 -7.13 15.31 -8.07
C ALA A 258 -7.02 14.04 -8.94
N LEU A 259 -5.79 13.63 -9.26
CA LEU A 259 -5.52 12.44 -10.07
C LEU A 259 -6.04 11.17 -9.38
N LEU A 260 -5.72 10.97 -8.10
CA LEU A 260 -6.14 9.79 -7.34
C LEU A 260 -7.66 9.74 -7.14
N SER A 261 -8.34 10.88 -6.99
CA SER A 261 -9.80 10.91 -6.89
C SER A 261 -10.48 10.51 -8.20
N LEU A 262 -9.86 10.79 -9.35
CA LEU A 262 -10.41 10.49 -10.68
C LEU A 262 -10.08 9.08 -11.18
N ILE A 263 -8.92 8.55 -10.81
CA ILE A 263 -8.46 7.23 -11.27
C ILE A 263 -9.29 6.09 -10.67
N HIS A 264 -9.83 6.27 -9.47
CA HIS A 264 -10.63 5.25 -8.78
C HIS A 264 -12.13 5.31 -9.12
N ILE A 265 -12.53 6.17 -10.05
CA ILE A 265 -13.89 6.32 -10.56
C ILE A 265 -14.04 5.70 -11.95
#